data_d888e9ce02141fae2c453dd87560b999
#
_entry.id   d888e9ce02141fae2c453dd87560b999
#
_cell.length_a   1.000
_cell.length_b   1.000
_cell.length_c   1.000
_cell.angle_alpha   90.00
_cell.angle_beta   90.00
_cell.angle_gamma   90.00
#
_symmetry.space_group_name_H-M   'P 1'
#
loop_
_entity.id
_entity.type
_entity.pdbx_description
1 polymer ?
#
loop_
_entity_poly.entity_id
_entity_poly.type
_entity_poly.pdbx_seq_one_letter_code
_entity_poly.pdbx_strand_id
1 'polypeptide(L)'
;MSQPRHIEQAFWRHPQLPHIELRSTQHSDRAYKLHSHPSLSIGAIVSGNTLVTYQNKEYTLQPGQLIFIGPDELHSCNPPVGQSRSYHMLYLEKNWCLQQLAQLYAQPIQQLHYQPVIVAEPRLFARYLSFVAMLQQPEQPCSIAEATSFLLTLLDHGHHTAPERVAENEAVRYLRQRLLQDLSSKPSLQALADELQLSKETLIRLFKKAVGISPMAFADNARITLAKALLRDGMPITDVAQATGFSDQSHFHKAFTAYTTATPGQYQQARSIFDNIR
;
A
#
# COMPACT_ATOMS: atom_id res chain seq x y z
N MET A 1 20.18 -22.89 -14.63
CA MET A 1 19.80 -22.40 -13.30
C MET A 1 19.95 -20.88 -13.30
N SER A 2 18.87 -20.13 -13.40
CA SER A 2 18.91 -18.66 -13.34
C SER A 2 19.17 -18.28 -11.90
N GLN A 3 20.25 -17.51 -11.66
CA GLN A 3 20.49 -16.89 -10.35
C GLN A 3 19.25 -16.09 -9.93
N PRO A 4 18.84 -16.14 -8.66
CA PRO A 4 17.79 -15.26 -8.17
C PRO A 4 18.26 -13.82 -8.39
N ARG A 5 17.61 -13.11 -9.32
CA ARG A 5 17.88 -11.67 -9.54
C ARG A 5 17.60 -10.97 -8.21
N HIS A 6 18.65 -10.51 -7.57
CA HIS A 6 18.55 -9.78 -6.32
C HIS A 6 17.89 -8.43 -6.65
N ILE A 7 16.61 -8.29 -6.29
CA ILE A 7 15.93 -7.01 -6.44
C ILE A 7 16.46 -6.12 -5.33
N GLU A 8 17.11 -5.04 -5.72
CA GLU A 8 17.53 -4.02 -4.77
C GLU A 8 16.29 -3.24 -4.32
N GLN A 9 15.80 -3.58 -3.15
CA GLN A 9 14.77 -2.82 -2.49
C GLN A 9 15.13 -2.60 -1.03
N ALA A 10 14.79 -1.41 -0.54
CA ALA A 10 14.99 -1.05 0.83
C ALA A 10 13.79 -0.26 1.34
N PHE A 11 13.56 -0.40 2.64
CA PHE A 11 12.52 0.31 3.37
C PHE A 11 13.20 1.18 4.42
N TRP A 12 12.68 2.39 4.64
CA TRP A 12 13.15 3.31 5.67
C TRP A 12 11.98 3.78 6.51
N ARG A 13 12.22 3.88 7.81
CA ARG A 13 11.30 4.44 8.80
C ARG A 13 12.09 5.39 9.69
N HIS A 14 11.49 6.48 10.09
CA HIS A 14 12.15 7.48 10.92
C HIS A 14 11.42 7.58 12.26
N PRO A 15 12.10 7.44 13.44
CA PRO A 15 11.44 7.48 14.75
C PRO A 15 10.67 8.78 15.03
N GLN A 16 11.17 9.92 14.55
CA GLN A 16 10.51 11.21 14.68
C GLN A 16 9.42 11.45 13.62
N LEU A 17 9.29 10.58 12.62
CA LEU A 17 8.28 10.59 11.57
C LEU A 17 7.61 9.20 11.48
N PRO A 18 7.01 8.70 12.57
CA PRO A 18 6.50 7.32 12.63
C PRO A 18 5.34 7.07 11.67
N HIS A 19 4.71 8.13 11.17
CA HIS A 19 3.62 8.12 10.20
C HIS A 19 4.07 7.95 8.75
N ILE A 20 5.40 7.81 8.50
CA ILE A 20 5.97 7.64 7.15
C ILE A 20 6.68 6.29 7.03
N GLU A 21 6.48 5.63 5.92
CA GLU A 21 7.35 4.55 5.44
C GLU A 21 7.79 4.90 4.02
N LEU A 22 9.09 4.92 3.77
CA LEU A 22 9.66 5.04 2.42
C LEU A 22 10.08 3.66 1.92
N ARG A 23 9.76 3.37 0.68
CA ARG A 23 10.28 2.24 -0.06
C ARG A 23 11.00 2.72 -1.31
N SER A 24 12.20 2.21 -1.56
CA SER A 24 12.93 2.38 -2.81
C SER A 24 13.17 1.02 -3.45
N THR A 25 12.98 0.96 -4.76
CA THR A 25 13.14 -0.27 -5.53
C THR A 25 13.88 0.07 -6.82
N GLN A 26 14.93 -0.68 -7.14
CA GLN A 26 15.73 -0.50 -8.35
C GLN A 26 15.59 -1.72 -9.28
N HIS A 27 15.48 -1.45 -10.57
CA HIS A 27 15.47 -2.44 -11.65
C HIS A 27 14.51 -3.63 -11.45
N SER A 28 13.35 -3.37 -10.82
CA SER A 28 12.37 -4.41 -10.53
C SER A 28 11.51 -4.76 -11.73
N ASP A 29 11.47 -6.04 -12.09
CA ASP A 29 10.56 -6.66 -13.05
C ASP A 29 9.34 -7.32 -12.37
N ARG A 30 9.22 -7.19 -11.05
CA ARG A 30 8.16 -7.83 -10.25
C ARG A 30 6.82 -7.15 -10.41
N ALA A 31 5.79 -7.98 -10.57
CA ALA A 31 4.41 -7.56 -10.63
C ALA A 31 3.68 -7.80 -9.29
N TYR A 32 2.83 -6.87 -8.93
CA TYR A 32 1.92 -6.96 -7.77
C TYR A 32 0.59 -7.58 -8.18
N LYS A 33 0.00 -8.33 -7.27
CA LYS A 33 -1.44 -8.58 -7.33
C LYS A 33 -2.21 -7.29 -7.11
N LEU A 34 -3.43 -7.25 -7.64
CA LEU A 34 -4.39 -6.19 -7.34
C LEU A 34 -4.65 -6.19 -5.82
N HIS A 35 -4.40 -5.06 -5.16
CA HIS A 35 -4.41 -4.92 -3.71
C HIS A 35 -4.82 -3.50 -3.29
N SER A 36 -5.10 -3.33 -2.01
CA SER A 36 -5.26 -2.05 -1.36
C SER A 36 -4.51 -2.03 -0.03
N HIS A 37 -4.28 -0.87 0.52
CA HIS A 37 -3.66 -0.67 1.83
C HIS A 37 -4.22 0.59 2.50
N PRO A 38 -4.18 0.68 3.85
CA PRO A 38 -4.80 1.78 4.59
C PRO A 38 -4.03 3.10 4.55
N SER A 39 -2.86 3.13 3.93
CA SER A 39 -2.03 4.34 3.81
C SER A 39 -2.30 5.07 2.50
N LEU A 40 -2.15 6.40 2.50
CA LEU A 40 -1.96 7.17 1.29
C LEU A 40 -0.59 6.82 0.69
N SER A 41 -0.55 6.49 -0.59
CA SER A 41 0.70 6.24 -1.31
C SER A 41 1.01 7.35 -2.29
N ILE A 42 2.28 7.80 -2.26
CA ILE A 42 2.80 8.78 -3.21
C ILE A 42 4.04 8.18 -3.86
N GLY A 43 3.95 7.83 -5.14
CA GLY A 43 5.01 7.16 -5.89
C GLY A 43 5.70 8.08 -6.88
N ALA A 44 7.02 7.93 -7.02
CA ALA A 44 7.84 8.60 -8.03
C ALA A 44 8.51 7.56 -8.93
N ILE A 45 8.29 7.64 -10.24
CA ILE A 45 8.94 6.76 -11.21
C ILE A 45 10.25 7.40 -11.64
N VAL A 46 11.36 6.71 -11.35
CA VAL A 46 12.71 7.18 -11.65
C VAL A 46 13.19 6.68 -13.02
N SER A 47 12.93 5.41 -13.32
CA SER A 47 13.27 4.82 -14.62
C SER A 47 12.31 3.69 -14.99
N GLY A 48 12.17 3.44 -16.30
CA GLY A 48 11.20 2.48 -16.83
C GLY A 48 9.76 2.97 -16.72
N ASN A 49 8.82 2.25 -17.33
CA ASN A 49 7.40 2.59 -17.28
C ASN A 49 6.66 1.73 -16.25
N THR A 50 5.55 2.25 -15.76
CA THR A 50 4.65 1.55 -14.84
C THR A 50 3.23 1.56 -15.38
N LEU A 51 2.63 0.38 -15.53
CA LEU A 51 1.20 0.23 -15.79
C LEU A 51 0.45 0.22 -14.46
N VAL A 52 -0.42 1.17 -14.28
CA VAL A 52 -1.28 1.27 -13.09
C VAL A 52 -2.67 0.82 -13.45
N THR A 53 -3.14 -0.24 -12.81
CA THR A 53 -4.54 -0.67 -12.89
C THR A 53 -5.31 -0.06 -11.73
N TYR A 54 -6.36 0.70 -12.01
CA TYR A 54 -7.27 1.30 -11.04
C TYR A 54 -8.69 1.36 -11.60
N GLN A 55 -9.69 0.89 -10.84
CA GLN A 55 -11.10 0.85 -11.25
C GLN A 55 -11.31 0.25 -12.67
N ASN A 56 -10.63 -0.85 -12.97
CA ASN A 56 -10.62 -1.52 -14.29
C ASN A 56 -10.13 -0.65 -15.46
N LYS A 57 -9.45 0.45 -15.18
CA LYS A 57 -8.74 1.27 -16.17
C LYS A 57 -7.24 1.12 -16.00
N GLU A 58 -6.51 1.25 -17.09
CA GLU A 58 -5.05 1.23 -17.09
C GLU A 58 -4.51 2.61 -17.43
N TYR A 59 -3.48 3.01 -16.69
CA TYR A 59 -2.74 4.26 -16.87
C TYR A 59 -1.27 3.93 -17.00
N THR A 60 -0.55 4.65 -17.85
CA THR A 60 0.90 4.51 -17.96
C THR A 60 1.58 5.66 -17.25
N LEU A 61 2.40 5.33 -16.24
CA LEU A 61 3.31 6.25 -15.58
C LEU A 61 4.68 6.19 -16.22
N GLN A 62 5.26 7.36 -16.47
CA GLN A 62 6.57 7.55 -17.08
C GLN A 62 7.56 8.09 -16.05
N PRO A 63 8.89 7.97 -16.30
CA PRO A 63 9.90 8.63 -15.49
C PRO A 63 9.63 10.15 -15.38
N GLY A 64 9.85 10.69 -14.19
CA GLY A 64 9.57 12.11 -13.89
C GLY A 64 8.15 12.39 -13.43
N GLN A 65 7.29 11.39 -13.34
CA GLN A 65 5.92 11.52 -12.87
C GLN A 65 5.75 11.02 -11.44
N LEU A 66 4.86 11.69 -10.69
CA LEU A 66 4.35 11.24 -9.41
C LEU A 66 2.95 10.63 -9.61
N ILE A 67 2.63 9.67 -8.73
CA ILE A 67 1.27 9.15 -8.59
C ILE A 67 0.82 9.23 -7.14
N PHE A 68 -0.42 9.65 -6.93
CA PHE A 68 -1.10 9.63 -5.64
C PHE A 68 -2.19 8.57 -5.68
N ILE A 69 -2.21 7.67 -4.68
CA ILE A 69 -3.21 6.61 -4.54
C ILE A 69 -3.76 6.67 -3.13
N GLY A 70 -5.06 6.88 -3.01
CA GLY A 70 -5.74 7.02 -1.73
C GLY A 70 -5.71 5.76 -0.87
N PRO A 71 -5.96 5.91 0.44
CA PRO A 71 -6.15 4.77 1.33
C PRO A 71 -7.32 3.90 0.87
N ASP A 72 -7.14 2.59 1.02
CA ASP A 72 -8.15 1.56 0.73
C ASP A 72 -8.55 1.44 -0.75
N GLU A 73 -7.92 2.20 -1.65
CA GLU A 73 -8.15 2.14 -3.09
C GLU A 73 -7.47 0.92 -3.71
N LEU A 74 -8.28 0.13 -4.46
CA LEU A 74 -7.79 -1.09 -5.11
C LEU A 74 -6.99 -0.75 -6.36
N HIS A 75 -5.71 -1.16 -6.37
CA HIS A 75 -4.78 -0.86 -7.45
C HIS A 75 -3.70 -1.92 -7.64
N SER A 76 -3.04 -1.87 -8.78
CA SER A 76 -1.74 -2.50 -8.99
C SER A 76 -0.85 -1.58 -9.81
N CYS A 77 0.47 -1.61 -9.54
CA CYS A 77 1.48 -0.83 -10.23
C CYS A 77 2.55 -1.79 -10.75
N ASN A 78 2.53 -2.12 -12.04
CA ASN A 78 3.36 -3.17 -12.62
C ASN A 78 4.23 -2.66 -13.76
N PRO A 79 5.46 -3.16 -13.94
CA PRO A 79 6.22 -2.89 -15.16
C PRO A 79 5.53 -3.56 -16.34
N PRO A 80 5.64 -3.04 -17.57
CA PRO A 80 5.26 -3.78 -18.77
C PRO A 80 5.99 -5.11 -18.84
N VAL A 81 5.40 -6.10 -19.48
CA VAL A 81 5.97 -7.46 -19.60
C VAL A 81 7.38 -7.38 -20.20
N GLY A 82 8.34 -8.03 -19.55
CA GLY A 82 9.74 -8.05 -19.96
C GLY A 82 10.55 -6.79 -19.70
N GLN A 83 9.94 -5.78 -19.07
CA GLN A 83 10.61 -4.55 -18.67
C GLN A 83 10.85 -4.49 -17.17
N SER A 84 11.76 -3.61 -16.75
CA SER A 84 12.01 -3.29 -15.35
C SER A 84 11.84 -1.80 -15.10
N ARG A 85 11.65 -1.44 -13.84
CA ARG A 85 11.51 -0.04 -13.41
C ARG A 85 12.22 0.20 -12.09
N SER A 86 12.56 1.47 -11.86
CA SER A 86 13.02 1.97 -10.55
C SER A 86 12.06 3.04 -10.07
N TYR A 87 11.71 2.98 -8.79
CA TYR A 87 10.74 3.90 -8.20
C TYR A 87 10.96 4.08 -6.70
N HIS A 88 10.46 5.18 -6.19
CA HIS A 88 10.30 5.43 -4.76
C HIS A 88 8.82 5.51 -4.42
N MET A 89 8.44 5.01 -3.24
CA MET A 89 7.06 5.06 -2.76
C MET A 89 7.05 5.50 -1.30
N LEU A 90 6.40 6.62 -1.02
CA LEU A 90 6.07 7.06 0.33
C LEU A 90 4.69 6.51 0.70
N TYR A 91 4.60 5.93 1.89
CA TYR A 91 3.34 5.53 2.52
C TYR A 91 3.11 6.43 3.71
N LEU A 92 1.99 7.15 3.72
CA LEU A 92 1.60 8.07 4.79
C LEU A 92 0.42 7.47 5.57
N GLU A 93 0.51 7.50 6.90
CA GLU A 93 -0.53 6.99 7.79
C GLU A 93 -1.80 7.84 7.66
N LYS A 94 -2.95 7.16 7.49
CA LYS A 94 -4.25 7.78 7.18
C LYS A 94 -4.69 8.80 8.24
N ASN A 95 -4.60 8.45 9.53
CA ASN A 95 -5.10 9.33 10.59
C ASN A 95 -4.23 10.60 10.71
N TRP A 96 -2.91 10.45 10.52
CA TRP A 96 -2.02 11.60 10.46
C TRP A 96 -2.40 12.52 9.28
N CYS A 97 -2.63 11.98 8.09
CA CYS A 97 -3.05 12.77 6.93
C CYS A 97 -4.37 13.52 7.19
N LEU A 98 -5.37 12.85 7.79
CA LEU A 98 -6.65 13.47 8.14
C LEU A 98 -6.46 14.64 9.12
N GLN A 99 -5.64 14.46 10.14
CA GLN A 99 -5.33 15.51 11.12
C GLN A 99 -4.63 16.71 10.47
N GLN A 100 -3.65 16.44 9.59
CA GLN A 100 -2.91 17.52 8.93
C GLN A 100 -3.81 18.32 7.98
N LEU A 101 -4.63 17.65 7.17
CA LEU A 101 -5.57 18.33 6.27
C LEU A 101 -6.66 19.08 7.04
N ALA A 102 -7.14 18.53 8.17
CA ALA A 102 -8.10 19.24 9.03
C ALA A 102 -7.52 20.53 9.60
N GLN A 103 -6.25 20.53 9.97
CA GLN A 103 -5.54 21.74 10.41
C GLN A 103 -5.33 22.72 9.25
N LEU A 104 -4.90 22.22 8.09
CA LEU A 104 -4.64 23.05 6.89
C LEU A 104 -5.89 23.78 6.41
N TYR A 105 -7.04 23.09 6.40
CA TYR A 105 -8.30 23.66 5.91
C TYR A 105 -9.19 24.26 7.02
N ALA A 106 -8.72 24.23 8.26
CA ALA A 106 -9.48 24.70 9.45
C ALA A 106 -10.90 24.09 9.54
N GLN A 107 -11.06 22.84 9.12
CA GLN A 107 -12.32 22.10 9.14
C GLN A 107 -12.10 20.59 9.33
N PRO A 108 -13.04 19.86 9.96
CA PRO A 108 -12.92 18.42 10.11
C PRO A 108 -12.87 17.70 8.76
N ILE A 109 -11.85 16.91 8.53
CA ILE A 109 -11.73 16.01 7.35
C ILE A 109 -11.95 14.58 7.83
N GLN A 110 -13.01 13.94 7.39
CA GLN A 110 -13.36 12.59 7.81
C GLN A 110 -12.79 11.49 6.90
N GLN A 111 -12.48 11.83 5.66
CA GLN A 111 -12.02 10.87 4.64
C GLN A 111 -10.96 11.50 3.74
N LEU A 112 -10.01 10.67 3.32
CA LEU A 112 -9.04 11.03 2.31
C LEU A 112 -9.56 10.58 0.95
N HIS A 113 -9.74 11.51 0.04
CA HIS A 113 -10.16 11.24 -1.33
C HIS A 113 -9.03 11.59 -2.28
N TYR A 114 -8.33 10.57 -2.71
CA TYR A 114 -7.34 10.63 -3.77
C TYR A 114 -7.78 9.64 -4.84
N GLN A 115 -8.32 10.13 -5.94
CA GLN A 115 -8.32 9.31 -7.15
C GLN A 115 -6.86 9.21 -7.61
N PRO A 116 -6.42 8.15 -8.30
CA PRO A 116 -5.06 8.12 -8.83
C PRO A 116 -4.80 9.37 -9.67
N VAL A 117 -4.07 10.29 -9.09
CA VAL A 117 -3.66 11.53 -9.75
C VAL A 117 -2.24 11.34 -10.22
N ILE A 118 -2.05 11.49 -11.52
CA ILE A 118 -0.72 11.50 -12.13
C ILE A 118 -0.29 12.95 -12.29
N VAL A 119 0.84 13.30 -11.66
CA VAL A 119 1.39 14.64 -11.67
C VAL A 119 2.69 14.64 -12.45
N ALA A 120 2.77 15.45 -13.51
CA ALA A 120 3.95 15.64 -14.36
C ALA A 120 4.51 17.04 -14.13
N GLU A 121 4.87 17.37 -12.90
CA GLU A 121 5.44 18.66 -12.50
C GLU A 121 6.91 18.50 -12.12
N PRO A 122 7.88 18.94 -12.95
CA PRO A 122 9.30 18.70 -12.74
C PRO A 122 9.84 19.25 -11.40
N ARG A 123 9.33 20.40 -10.94
CA ARG A 123 9.76 21.00 -9.66
C ARG A 123 9.30 20.18 -8.47
N LEU A 124 8.05 19.71 -8.47
CA LEU A 124 7.52 18.87 -7.41
C LEU A 124 8.24 17.51 -7.39
N PHE A 125 8.48 16.93 -8.57
CA PHE A 125 9.22 15.68 -8.70
C PHE A 125 10.66 15.80 -8.16
N ALA A 126 11.39 16.87 -8.52
CA ALA A 126 12.72 17.11 -7.99
C ALA A 126 12.75 17.27 -6.47
N ARG A 127 11.79 18.03 -5.90
CA ARG A 127 11.64 18.16 -4.44
C ARG A 127 11.31 16.83 -3.76
N TYR A 128 10.48 16.00 -4.39
CA TYR A 128 10.19 14.66 -3.90
C TYR A 128 11.46 13.80 -3.84
N LEU A 129 12.28 13.79 -4.89
CA LEU A 129 13.55 13.06 -4.91
C LEU A 129 14.55 13.59 -3.87
N SER A 130 14.62 14.90 -3.67
CA SER A 130 15.46 15.51 -2.62
C SER A 130 14.98 15.07 -1.22
N PHE A 131 13.68 15.01 -1.00
CA PHE A 131 13.09 14.52 0.25
C PHE A 131 13.40 13.04 0.47
N VAL A 132 13.29 12.21 -0.56
CA VAL A 132 13.67 10.79 -0.51
C VAL A 132 15.15 10.63 -0.16
N ALA A 133 16.05 11.38 -0.83
CA ALA A 133 17.48 11.35 -0.55
C ALA A 133 17.77 11.72 0.91
N MET A 134 17.12 12.74 1.43
CA MET A 134 17.24 13.17 2.84
C MET A 134 16.80 12.05 3.79
N LEU A 135 15.68 11.37 3.54
CA LEU A 135 15.23 10.23 4.37
C LEU A 135 16.18 9.02 4.32
N GLN A 136 17.00 8.91 3.27
CA GLN A 136 17.94 7.81 3.09
C GLN A 136 19.34 8.09 3.70
N GLN A 137 19.62 9.32 4.09
CA GLN A 137 20.91 9.76 4.64
C GLN A 137 20.83 9.91 6.17
N PRO A 138 21.35 8.95 6.96
CA PRO A 138 21.22 8.98 8.42
C PRO A 138 22.03 10.11 9.07
N GLU A 139 23.06 10.63 8.40
CA GLU A 139 24.01 11.60 8.97
C GLU A 139 23.57 13.07 8.80
N GLN A 140 22.59 13.34 7.96
CA GLN A 140 22.05 14.70 7.80
C GLN A 140 20.88 14.90 8.75
N PRO A 141 20.94 15.89 9.65
CA PRO A 141 19.80 16.21 10.47
C PRO A 141 18.64 16.66 9.58
N CYS A 142 17.65 15.77 9.45
CA CYS A 142 16.38 16.14 8.83
C CYS A 142 15.68 17.16 9.73
N SER A 143 15.44 18.35 9.24
CA SER A 143 14.54 19.28 9.91
C SER A 143 13.12 18.67 9.81
N ILE A 144 12.61 18.20 10.96
CA ILE A 144 11.25 17.64 11.05
C ILE A 144 10.22 18.64 10.55
N ALA A 145 10.44 19.92 10.81
CA ALA A 145 9.58 21.00 10.34
C ALA A 145 9.57 21.10 8.81
N GLU A 146 10.74 21.02 8.16
CA GLU A 146 10.85 21.03 6.68
C GLU A 146 10.24 19.78 6.08
N ALA A 147 10.50 18.60 6.68
CA ALA A 147 9.90 17.35 6.27
C ALA A 147 8.36 17.42 6.33
N THR A 148 7.82 17.88 7.45
CA THR A 148 6.37 18.02 7.64
C THR A 148 5.79 19.05 6.67
N SER A 149 6.44 20.18 6.45
CA SER A 149 6.01 21.19 5.48
C SER A 149 5.95 20.66 4.06
N PHE A 150 6.94 19.84 3.66
CA PHE A 150 6.91 19.22 2.34
C PHE A 150 5.80 18.17 2.21
N LEU A 151 5.58 17.36 3.26
CA LEU A 151 4.48 16.39 3.28
C LEU A 151 3.12 17.07 3.19
N LEU A 152 2.92 18.22 3.85
CA LEU A 152 1.71 19.03 3.72
C LEU A 152 1.50 19.52 2.29
N THR A 153 2.58 19.95 1.61
CA THR A 153 2.52 20.33 0.19
C THR A 153 2.07 19.15 -0.69
N LEU A 154 2.57 17.93 -0.42
CA LEU A 154 2.14 16.74 -1.14
C LEU A 154 0.69 16.37 -0.84
N LEU A 155 0.26 16.46 0.42
CA LEU A 155 -1.12 16.16 0.83
C LEU A 155 -2.12 17.10 0.13
N ASP A 156 -1.85 18.41 0.16
CA ASP A 156 -2.71 19.42 -0.46
C ASP A 156 -2.81 19.24 -1.99
N HIS A 157 -1.70 18.85 -2.63
CA HIS A 157 -1.63 18.72 -4.09
C HIS A 157 -2.56 17.65 -4.68
N GLY A 158 -2.79 16.56 -3.98
CA GLY A 158 -3.58 15.41 -4.46
C GLY A 158 -4.99 15.29 -3.86
N HIS A 159 -5.32 16.12 -2.84
CA HIS A 159 -6.59 16.00 -2.15
C HIS A 159 -7.74 16.61 -2.97
N HIS A 160 -8.81 15.85 -3.10
CA HIS A 160 -10.05 16.28 -3.75
C HIS A 160 -11.25 16.07 -2.81
N THR A 161 -12.29 16.91 -2.97
CA THR A 161 -13.59 16.69 -2.30
C THR A 161 -14.23 15.41 -2.80
N ALA A 162 -14.80 14.62 -1.88
CA ALA A 162 -15.44 13.35 -2.19
C ALA A 162 -16.58 13.49 -3.19
N PRO A 163 -16.68 12.59 -4.18
CA PRO A 163 -17.96 12.34 -4.82
C PRO A 163 -18.93 11.71 -3.81
N GLU A 164 -20.21 12.00 -3.98
CA GLU A 164 -21.29 11.44 -3.16
C GLU A 164 -21.22 9.90 -3.15
N ARG A 165 -21.21 9.28 -1.98
CA ARG A 165 -21.09 7.82 -1.85
C ARG A 165 -22.36 7.16 -2.37
N VAL A 166 -22.23 6.30 -3.35
CA VAL A 166 -23.25 5.32 -3.71
C VAL A 166 -23.41 4.35 -2.53
N ALA A 167 -24.65 4.11 -2.09
CA ALA A 167 -24.93 3.18 -0.99
C ALA A 167 -24.37 1.78 -1.29
N GLU A 168 -23.56 1.25 -0.38
CA GLU A 168 -22.98 -0.09 -0.51
C GLU A 168 -24.09 -1.15 -0.35
N ASN A 169 -24.08 -2.17 -1.20
CA ASN A 169 -24.99 -3.31 -1.09
C ASN A 169 -24.81 -4.00 0.28
N GLU A 170 -25.92 -4.29 0.97
CA GLU A 170 -25.91 -4.81 2.34
C GLU A 170 -25.20 -6.18 2.46
N ALA A 171 -25.39 -7.08 1.50
CA ALA A 171 -24.70 -8.37 1.49
C ALA A 171 -23.17 -8.20 1.33
N VAL A 172 -22.73 -7.22 0.53
CA VAL A 172 -21.29 -6.89 0.36
C VAL A 172 -20.72 -6.33 1.65
N ARG A 173 -21.44 -5.40 2.30
CA ARG A 173 -21.03 -4.82 3.59
C ARG A 173 -20.92 -5.88 4.67
N TYR A 174 -21.93 -6.75 4.79
CA TYR A 174 -21.92 -7.86 5.72
C TYR A 174 -20.72 -8.79 5.49
N LEU A 175 -20.53 -9.26 4.24
CA LEU A 175 -19.42 -10.14 3.90
C LEU A 175 -18.06 -9.50 4.21
N ARG A 176 -17.89 -8.21 3.89
CA ARG A 176 -16.66 -7.47 4.21
C ARG A 176 -16.38 -7.46 5.72
N GLN A 177 -17.37 -7.17 6.55
CA GLN A 177 -17.24 -7.19 8.00
C GLN A 177 -16.85 -8.57 8.52
N ARG A 178 -17.53 -9.62 8.04
CA ARG A 178 -17.25 -11.01 8.45
C ARG A 178 -15.84 -11.46 8.06
N LEU A 179 -15.37 -11.09 6.87
CA LEU A 179 -14.01 -11.40 6.40
C LEU A 179 -12.92 -10.70 7.20
N LEU A 180 -13.20 -9.53 7.79
CA LEU A 180 -12.27 -8.76 8.61
C LEU A 180 -12.34 -9.06 10.10
N GLN A 181 -13.42 -9.71 10.57
CA GLN A 181 -13.67 -9.94 12.00
C GLN A 181 -12.62 -10.85 12.64
N ASP A 182 -12.17 -11.88 11.92
CA ASP A 182 -11.13 -12.79 12.37
C ASP A 182 -10.24 -13.19 11.17
N LEU A 183 -9.08 -12.55 11.09
CA LEU A 183 -8.12 -12.82 10.03
C LEU A 183 -7.29 -14.09 10.27
N SER A 184 -7.28 -14.63 11.50
CA SER A 184 -6.59 -15.87 11.84
C SER A 184 -7.31 -17.11 11.32
N SER A 185 -8.62 -17.01 11.08
CA SER A 185 -9.47 -18.09 10.56
C SER A 185 -9.84 -17.87 9.08
N LYS A 186 -10.23 -18.96 8.41
CA LYS A 186 -10.77 -18.89 7.04
C LYS A 186 -12.28 -19.16 7.10
N PRO A 187 -13.13 -18.12 7.02
CA PRO A 187 -14.56 -18.30 7.04
C PRO A 187 -15.03 -19.11 5.83
N SER A 188 -16.00 -19.98 6.05
CA SER A 188 -16.65 -20.71 4.96
C SER A 188 -17.53 -19.77 4.16
N LEU A 189 -17.17 -19.53 2.89
CA LEU A 189 -18.01 -18.73 1.99
C LEU A 189 -19.39 -19.35 1.77
N GLN A 190 -19.50 -20.68 1.86
CA GLN A 190 -20.80 -21.36 1.78
C GLN A 190 -21.66 -20.98 2.98
N ALA A 191 -21.15 -21.10 4.21
CA ALA A 191 -21.89 -20.73 5.41
C ALA A 191 -22.33 -19.26 5.39
N LEU A 192 -21.46 -18.35 4.96
CA LEU A 192 -21.79 -16.90 4.83
C LEU A 192 -22.85 -16.64 3.74
N ALA A 193 -22.86 -17.43 2.67
CA ALA A 193 -23.87 -17.35 1.63
C ALA A 193 -25.23 -17.86 2.15
N ASP A 194 -25.23 -18.97 2.89
CA ASP A 194 -26.43 -19.55 3.51
C ASP A 194 -27.07 -18.58 4.51
N GLU A 195 -26.28 -17.90 5.35
CA GLU A 195 -26.74 -16.85 6.28
C GLU A 195 -27.48 -15.70 5.55
N LEU A 196 -27.04 -15.38 4.32
CA LEU A 196 -27.64 -14.33 3.48
C LEU A 196 -28.72 -14.85 2.53
N GLN A 197 -29.05 -16.14 2.59
CA GLN A 197 -29.99 -16.81 1.68
C GLN A 197 -29.62 -16.64 0.18
N LEU A 198 -28.32 -16.64 -0.11
CA LEU A 198 -27.74 -16.53 -1.44
C LEU A 198 -26.99 -17.80 -1.83
N SER A 199 -26.86 -18.06 -3.13
CA SER A 199 -25.85 -19.03 -3.57
C SER A 199 -24.43 -18.46 -3.38
N LYS A 200 -23.48 -19.33 -3.09
CA LYS A 200 -22.06 -18.95 -2.97
C LYS A 200 -21.54 -18.21 -4.20
N GLU A 201 -21.94 -18.65 -5.38
CA GLU A 201 -21.57 -18.04 -6.66
C GLU A 201 -22.13 -16.62 -6.79
N THR A 202 -23.39 -16.42 -6.36
CA THR A 202 -24.02 -15.10 -6.34
C THR A 202 -23.30 -14.16 -5.37
N LEU A 203 -22.99 -14.63 -4.16
CA LEU A 203 -22.25 -13.85 -3.17
C LEU A 203 -20.86 -13.42 -3.69
N ILE A 204 -20.10 -14.34 -4.28
CA ILE A 204 -18.79 -14.06 -4.87
C ILE A 204 -18.91 -13.03 -6.00
N ARG A 205 -19.90 -13.17 -6.88
CA ARG A 205 -20.12 -12.27 -8.01
C ARG A 205 -20.50 -10.86 -7.54
N LEU A 206 -21.41 -10.74 -6.57
CA LEU A 206 -21.81 -9.46 -6.00
C LEU A 206 -20.60 -8.76 -5.35
N PHE A 207 -19.85 -9.48 -4.53
CA PHE A 207 -18.67 -8.94 -3.87
C PHE A 207 -17.61 -8.51 -4.89
N LYS A 208 -17.28 -9.35 -5.87
CA LYS A 208 -16.30 -9.02 -6.90
C LYS A 208 -16.74 -7.82 -7.75
N LYS A 209 -18.05 -7.68 -8.05
CA LYS A 209 -18.58 -6.52 -8.77
C LYS A 209 -18.43 -5.22 -7.96
N ALA A 210 -18.66 -5.28 -6.65
CA ALA A 210 -18.62 -4.10 -5.78
C ALA A 210 -17.20 -3.73 -5.33
N VAL A 211 -16.37 -4.74 -5.04
CA VAL A 211 -15.03 -4.55 -4.44
C VAL A 211 -13.90 -4.66 -5.48
N GLY A 212 -14.15 -5.29 -6.63
CA GLY A 212 -13.17 -5.48 -7.71
C GLY A 212 -12.35 -6.77 -7.60
N ILE A 213 -12.28 -7.41 -6.42
CA ILE A 213 -11.59 -8.68 -6.18
C ILE A 213 -12.51 -9.69 -5.49
N SER A 214 -12.11 -10.98 -5.52
CA SER A 214 -12.87 -12.01 -4.82
C SER A 214 -12.82 -11.84 -3.30
N PRO A 215 -13.82 -12.37 -2.54
CA PRO A 215 -13.82 -12.33 -1.08
C PRO A 215 -12.52 -12.87 -0.45
N MET A 216 -11.99 -13.98 -0.98
CA MET A 216 -10.75 -14.57 -0.47
C MET A 216 -9.52 -13.71 -0.77
N ALA A 217 -9.45 -13.10 -1.96
CA ALA A 217 -8.36 -12.16 -2.26
C ALA A 217 -8.42 -10.91 -1.37
N PHE A 218 -9.62 -10.44 -1.03
CA PHE A 218 -9.82 -9.35 -0.07
C PHE A 218 -9.33 -9.74 1.34
N ALA A 219 -9.71 -10.93 1.83
CA ALA A 219 -9.24 -11.44 3.12
C ALA A 219 -7.71 -11.63 3.14
N ASP A 220 -7.12 -12.19 2.07
CA ASP A 220 -5.67 -12.36 1.98
C ASP A 220 -4.95 -10.99 1.98
N ASN A 221 -5.49 -9.99 1.28
CA ASN A 221 -4.96 -8.62 1.30
C ASN A 221 -4.97 -8.04 2.74
N ALA A 222 -6.06 -8.22 3.48
CA ALA A 222 -6.18 -7.78 4.87
C ALA A 222 -5.17 -8.52 5.80
N ARG A 223 -4.99 -9.83 5.60
CA ARG A 223 -3.97 -10.63 6.33
C ARG A 223 -2.55 -10.11 6.07
N ILE A 224 -2.24 -9.76 4.82
CA ILE A 224 -0.93 -9.19 4.48
C ILE A 224 -0.75 -7.81 5.12
N THR A 225 -1.80 -7.00 5.20
CA THR A 225 -1.76 -5.70 5.91
C THR A 225 -1.48 -5.90 7.41
N LEU A 226 -2.15 -6.86 8.05
CA LEU A 226 -1.86 -7.23 9.44
C LEU A 226 -0.44 -7.77 9.60
N ALA A 227 0.00 -8.65 8.70
CA ALA A 227 1.36 -9.20 8.72
C ALA A 227 2.43 -8.10 8.64
N LYS A 228 2.23 -7.07 7.82
CA LYS A 228 3.13 -5.92 7.74
C LYS A 228 3.25 -5.19 9.08
N ALA A 229 2.14 -5.02 9.81
CA ALA A 229 2.15 -4.40 11.14
C ALA A 229 2.95 -5.27 12.14
N LEU A 230 2.62 -6.57 12.23
CA LEU A 230 3.30 -7.50 13.14
C LEU A 230 4.80 -7.63 12.87
N LEU A 231 5.21 -7.65 11.59
CA LEU A 231 6.63 -7.65 11.21
C LEU A 231 7.33 -6.35 11.62
N ARG A 232 6.67 -5.20 11.52
CA ARG A 232 7.22 -3.92 11.99
C ARG A 232 7.42 -3.90 13.49
N ASP A 233 6.52 -4.55 14.23
CA ASP A 233 6.58 -4.67 15.68
C ASP A 233 7.60 -5.74 16.14
N GLY A 234 8.34 -6.36 15.19
CA GLY A 234 9.42 -7.30 15.47
C GLY A 234 8.98 -8.74 15.71
N MET A 235 7.70 -9.08 15.49
CA MET A 235 7.22 -10.45 15.68
C MET A 235 7.95 -11.42 14.73
N PRO A 236 8.40 -12.61 15.22
CA PRO A 236 9.05 -13.62 14.38
C PRO A 236 8.18 -14.02 13.18
N ILE A 237 8.81 -14.24 12.02
CA ILE A 237 8.10 -14.54 10.76
C ILE A 237 7.20 -15.78 10.88
N THR A 238 7.65 -16.79 11.63
CA THR A 238 6.86 -18.01 11.92
C THR A 238 5.56 -17.69 12.65
N ASP A 239 5.66 -16.83 13.65
CA ASP A 239 4.52 -16.44 14.49
C ASP A 239 3.54 -15.54 13.73
N VAL A 240 4.08 -14.65 12.86
CA VAL A 240 3.27 -13.83 11.96
C VAL A 240 2.45 -14.70 11.02
N ALA A 241 3.02 -15.77 10.43
CA ALA A 241 2.28 -16.68 9.56
C ALA A 241 1.07 -17.29 10.26
N GLN A 242 1.26 -17.76 11.51
CA GLN A 242 0.20 -18.32 12.33
C GLN A 242 -0.83 -17.26 12.74
N ALA A 243 -0.40 -16.11 13.26
CA ALA A 243 -1.28 -15.03 13.72
C ALA A 243 -2.15 -14.46 12.60
N THR A 244 -1.71 -14.57 11.34
CA THR A 244 -2.44 -14.09 10.17
C THR A 244 -3.19 -15.18 9.42
N GLY A 245 -3.33 -16.39 9.98
CA GLY A 245 -4.19 -17.46 9.46
C GLY A 245 -3.68 -18.14 8.18
N PHE A 246 -2.38 -18.07 7.90
CA PHE A 246 -1.77 -18.87 6.85
C PHE A 246 -1.49 -20.30 7.35
N SER A 247 -1.69 -21.28 6.46
CA SER A 247 -1.55 -22.71 6.80
C SER A 247 -0.13 -23.10 7.21
N ASP A 248 0.86 -22.41 6.63
CA ASP A 248 2.27 -22.62 6.85
C ASP A 248 3.11 -21.42 6.41
N GLN A 249 4.37 -21.40 6.80
CA GLN A 249 5.31 -20.32 6.47
C GLN A 249 5.55 -20.18 4.96
N SER A 250 5.54 -21.27 4.20
CA SER A 250 5.76 -21.22 2.74
C SER A 250 4.59 -20.56 2.03
N HIS A 251 3.35 -20.88 2.46
CA HIS A 251 2.13 -20.24 1.94
C HIS A 251 2.13 -18.74 2.28
N PHE A 252 2.44 -18.39 3.54
CA PHE A 252 2.59 -17.00 3.96
C PHE A 252 3.63 -16.27 3.10
N HIS A 253 4.81 -16.84 2.93
CA HIS A 253 5.90 -16.23 2.17
C HIS A 253 5.50 -15.94 0.72
N LYS A 254 4.86 -16.92 0.03
CA LYS A 254 4.35 -16.76 -1.33
C LYS A 254 3.28 -15.66 -1.41
N ALA A 255 2.32 -15.66 -0.48
CA ALA A 255 1.27 -14.66 -0.45
C ALA A 255 1.85 -13.27 -0.17
N PHE A 256 2.68 -13.12 0.87
CA PHE A 256 3.32 -11.85 1.21
C PHE A 256 4.09 -11.26 0.03
N THR A 257 4.93 -12.09 -0.62
CA THR A 257 5.71 -11.65 -1.80
C THR A 257 4.81 -11.26 -2.98
N ALA A 258 3.70 -11.96 -3.20
CA ALA A 258 2.77 -11.65 -4.30
C ALA A 258 2.04 -10.30 -4.11
N TYR A 259 1.78 -9.89 -2.87
CA TYR A 259 1.14 -8.61 -2.55
C TYR A 259 2.11 -7.46 -2.34
N THR A 260 3.35 -7.74 -1.89
CA THR A 260 4.32 -6.70 -1.52
C THR A 260 5.54 -6.62 -2.43
N THR A 261 5.77 -7.64 -3.27
CA THR A 261 6.99 -7.90 -4.04
C THR A 261 8.28 -7.95 -3.22
N ALA A 262 8.16 -7.95 -1.88
CA ALA A 262 9.22 -8.13 -0.90
C ALA A 262 9.03 -9.46 -0.16
N THR A 263 10.10 -10.08 0.29
CA THR A 263 9.98 -11.18 1.23
C THR A 263 9.65 -10.64 2.63
N PRO A 264 9.02 -11.45 3.52
CA PRO A 264 8.80 -11.05 4.91
C PRO A 264 10.08 -10.60 5.61
N GLY A 265 11.20 -11.31 5.38
CA GLY A 265 12.51 -10.96 5.95
C GLY A 265 13.05 -9.63 5.44
N GLN A 266 12.96 -9.36 4.13
CA GLN A 266 13.33 -8.05 3.58
C GLN A 266 12.50 -6.92 4.16
N TYR A 267 11.20 -7.16 4.37
CA TYR A 267 10.30 -6.16 4.95
C TYR A 267 10.58 -5.92 6.44
N GLN A 268 10.88 -6.99 7.20
CA GLN A 268 11.21 -6.91 8.62
C GLN A 268 12.56 -6.21 8.87
N GLN A 269 13.55 -6.46 8.00
CA GLN A 269 14.87 -5.84 8.03
C GLN A 269 14.88 -4.39 7.50
N ALA A 270 13.69 -3.75 7.41
CA ALA A 270 13.61 -2.34 7.04
C ALA A 270 14.61 -1.53 7.88
N ARG A 271 15.54 -0.86 7.21
CA ARG A 271 16.59 -0.09 7.86
C ARG A 271 15.94 1.06 8.62
N SER A 272 16.13 1.08 9.94
CA SER A 272 16.01 2.33 10.68
C SER A 272 17.12 3.25 10.19
N ILE A 273 16.82 4.52 10.03
CA ILE A 273 17.82 5.55 9.64
C ILE A 273 18.96 5.60 10.69
N PHE A 274 18.79 4.99 11.87
CA PHE A 274 19.77 4.95 12.95
C PHE A 274 20.56 3.63 13.07
N ASP A 275 20.21 2.56 12.34
CA ASP A 275 20.91 1.26 12.48
C ASP A 275 22.29 1.22 11.78
N ASN A 276 22.71 2.30 11.11
CA ASN A 276 24.04 2.42 10.49
C ASN A 276 25.07 3.12 11.40
N ILE A 277 24.77 3.36 12.67
CA ILE A 277 25.73 3.88 13.67
C ILE A 277 26.19 2.72 14.57
N ARG A 278 26.83 1.73 13.97
CA ARG A 278 27.70 0.77 14.69
C ARG A 278 28.94 0.48 13.86
#